data_0a4bd41e571563d7c2ef572ab850c3e4
#
_entry.id   0a4bd41e571563d7c2ef572ab850c3e4
#
_cell.length_a   1.000
_cell.length_b   1.000
_cell.length_c   1.000
_cell.angle_alpha   90.00
_cell.angle_beta   90.00
_cell.angle_gamma   90.00
#
_symmetry.space_group_name_H-M   'P 1'
#
loop_
_entity.id
_entity.type
_entity.pdbx_description
1 polymer ?
#
loop_
_entity_poly.entity_id
_entity_poly.type
_entity_poly.pdbx_seq_one_letter_code
_entity_poly.pdbx_strand_id
1 'polypeptide(L)'
;MNTSKHWFDPAQLPETFDHYRAIYTVDIDNRLKPGAALRNLFSDRSYHIERFENRLFEEKLIEVLQKDRFDIIQLETLYLAPYLPVIRKFSSAPIALRSHNVEHEIWERVAANSHPVKRWYLNAITPRLKKFEVERLNQYDLIIGITERDVEQFRRLGLSKPAVVTPIGLDCRDYTADNRCFHQPLSLAFIGSLDWMPNVEGLKWFLDTVWKPLLAPAFPNLTFHIAGRNTPSWLRRLRLPGVVVHGE
;
A
#
# COMPACT_ATOMS: atom_id res chain seq x y z
N MET A 1 8.45 -7.88 8.57
CA MET A 1 9.45 -6.79 8.60
C MET A 1 8.90 -5.61 9.39
N ASN A 2 9.52 -5.28 10.51
CA ASN A 2 9.22 -4.06 11.24
C ASN A 2 10.03 -2.90 10.64
N THR A 3 9.38 -1.76 10.45
CA THR A 3 10.00 -0.54 9.91
C THR A 3 9.78 0.62 10.85
N SER A 4 10.44 1.74 10.63
CA SER A 4 10.23 2.94 11.44
C SER A 4 8.81 3.51 11.41
N LYS A 5 8.00 3.13 10.40
CA LYS A 5 6.60 3.57 10.24
C LYS A 5 5.57 2.50 10.60
N HIS A 6 5.94 1.24 10.43
CA HIS A 6 5.06 0.11 10.63
C HIS A 6 5.77 -0.88 11.54
N TRP A 7 5.45 -0.81 12.81
CA TRP A 7 6.00 -1.68 13.83
C TRP A 7 4.90 -2.59 14.37
N PHE A 8 5.21 -3.86 14.53
CA PHE A 8 4.29 -4.87 15.01
C PHE A 8 4.97 -5.67 16.12
N ASP A 9 4.26 -5.83 17.23
CA ASP A 9 4.65 -6.66 18.36
C ASP A 9 3.71 -7.87 18.43
N PRO A 10 4.20 -9.09 18.22
CA PRO A 10 3.38 -10.31 18.33
C PRO A 10 2.67 -10.45 19.69
N ALA A 11 3.25 -9.90 20.76
CA ALA A 11 2.66 -9.96 22.09
C ALA A 11 1.38 -9.11 22.24
N GLN A 12 1.13 -8.20 21.30
CA GLN A 12 -0.07 -7.34 21.27
C GLN A 12 -1.23 -7.93 20.46
N LEU A 13 -1.06 -9.14 19.90
CA LEU A 13 -2.14 -9.80 19.20
C LEU A 13 -3.26 -10.21 20.17
N PRO A 14 -4.53 -9.92 19.79
CA PRO A 14 -5.66 -10.47 20.54
C PRO A 14 -5.62 -12.00 20.56
N GLU A 15 -6.07 -12.62 21.65
CA GLU A 15 -6.17 -14.08 21.81
C GLU A 15 -7.02 -14.75 20.70
N THR A 16 -7.92 -13.98 20.08
CA THR A 16 -8.73 -14.44 18.94
C THR A 16 -7.91 -14.75 17.67
N PHE A 17 -6.63 -14.34 17.62
CA PHE A 17 -5.71 -14.66 16.54
C PHE A 17 -4.91 -15.95 16.84
N ASP A 18 -5.59 -17.04 17.20
CA ASP A 18 -5.02 -18.34 17.57
C ASP A 18 -4.61 -19.21 16.37
N HIS A 19 -4.97 -18.82 15.16
CA HIS A 19 -4.68 -19.53 13.90
C HIS A 19 -3.20 -19.41 13.44
N TYR A 20 -2.40 -18.52 14.05
CA TYR A 20 -0.97 -18.43 13.79
C TYR A 20 -0.16 -19.40 14.63
N ARG A 21 0.58 -20.28 13.99
CA ARG A 21 1.52 -21.18 14.68
C ARG A 21 2.72 -20.42 15.25
N ALA A 22 3.24 -19.46 14.51
CA ALA A 22 4.36 -18.62 14.92
C ALA A 22 4.38 -17.32 14.11
N ILE A 23 4.88 -16.26 14.74
CA ILE A 23 5.11 -14.95 14.12
C ILE A 23 6.54 -14.53 14.41
N TYR A 24 7.29 -14.27 13.35
CA TYR A 24 8.68 -13.81 13.44
C TYR A 24 8.77 -12.37 12.96
N THR A 25 9.39 -11.52 13.74
CA THR A 25 9.63 -10.11 13.38
C THR A 25 11.11 -9.85 13.17
N VAL A 26 11.43 -9.01 12.18
CA VAL A 26 12.79 -8.53 11.93
C VAL A 26 12.70 -7.02 11.69
N ASP A 27 13.48 -6.26 12.42
CA ASP A 27 13.54 -4.81 12.28
C ASP A 27 14.43 -4.43 11.10
N ILE A 28 13.91 -3.59 10.22
CA ILE A 28 14.63 -3.10 9.05
C ILE A 28 14.60 -1.57 8.98
N ASP A 29 15.70 -0.98 8.54
CA ASP A 29 15.77 0.45 8.25
C ASP A 29 15.53 0.70 6.76
N ASN A 30 14.27 0.88 6.40
CA ASN A 30 13.84 1.18 5.02
C ASN A 30 13.72 2.69 4.74
N ARG A 31 14.23 3.57 5.61
CA ARG A 31 14.20 5.01 5.41
C ARG A 31 14.98 5.42 4.17
N LEU A 32 14.52 6.49 3.54
CA LEU A 32 15.25 7.10 2.42
C LEU A 32 16.55 7.70 2.94
N LYS A 33 17.68 7.22 2.40
CA LYS A 33 19.03 7.71 2.71
C LYS A 33 19.53 8.53 1.51
N PRO A 34 19.69 9.85 1.61
CA PRO A 34 20.02 10.71 0.47
C PRO A 34 21.30 10.27 -0.28
N GLY A 35 22.35 9.89 0.44
CA GLY A 35 23.59 9.40 -0.18
C GLY A 35 23.42 8.08 -0.95
N ALA A 36 22.62 7.14 -0.41
CA ALA A 36 22.30 5.90 -1.10
C ALA A 36 21.40 6.14 -2.31
N ALA A 37 20.41 7.04 -2.19
CA ALA A 37 19.55 7.45 -3.29
C ALA A 37 20.35 8.08 -4.44
N LEU A 38 21.30 8.96 -4.12
CA LEU A 38 22.19 9.57 -5.13
C LEU A 38 23.08 8.50 -5.81
N ARG A 39 23.72 7.61 -5.03
CA ARG A 39 24.52 6.52 -5.57
C ARG A 39 23.72 5.60 -6.47
N ASN A 40 22.44 5.31 -6.11
CA ASN A 40 21.57 4.47 -6.91
C ASN A 40 21.26 5.07 -8.29
N LEU A 41 21.37 6.38 -8.50
CA LEU A 41 21.19 6.99 -9.83
C LEU A 41 22.18 6.41 -10.86
N PHE A 42 23.34 5.95 -10.43
CA PHE A 42 24.37 5.31 -11.27
C PHE A 42 24.26 3.77 -11.30
N SER A 43 23.13 3.22 -10.85
CA SER A 43 22.85 1.78 -10.81
C SER A 43 21.62 1.46 -11.66
N ASP A 44 21.53 0.24 -12.16
CA ASP A 44 20.33 -0.27 -12.85
C ASP A 44 19.29 -0.84 -11.91
N ARG A 45 19.58 -0.87 -10.61
CA ARG A 45 18.69 -1.43 -9.58
C ARG A 45 17.60 -0.42 -9.17
N SER A 46 16.44 -0.93 -8.79
CA SER A 46 15.36 -0.10 -8.25
C SER A 46 15.64 0.27 -6.79
N TYR A 47 15.85 1.56 -6.51
CA TYR A 47 16.03 2.03 -5.12
C TYR A 47 14.79 1.79 -4.25
N HIS A 48 13.61 1.74 -4.87
CA HIS A 48 12.38 1.39 -4.14
C HIS A 48 12.45 0.00 -3.53
N ILE A 49 13.08 -0.94 -4.25
CA ILE A 49 13.23 -2.34 -3.84
C ILE A 49 14.42 -2.53 -2.90
N GLU A 50 15.60 -1.96 -3.24
CA GLU A 50 16.83 -2.10 -2.45
C GLU A 50 16.66 -1.77 -0.96
N ARG A 51 15.79 -0.84 -0.63
CA ARG A 51 15.52 -0.44 0.77
C ARG A 51 14.88 -1.54 1.62
N PHE A 52 14.33 -2.57 0.99
CA PHE A 52 13.71 -3.72 1.65
C PHE A 52 14.59 -4.96 1.64
N GLU A 53 15.75 -4.90 0.98
CA GLU A 53 16.75 -5.97 1.05
C GLU A 53 17.48 -5.87 2.40
N ASN A 54 17.35 -6.91 3.20
CA ASN A 54 17.92 -6.95 4.54
C ASN A 54 18.46 -8.35 4.86
N ARG A 55 19.72 -8.43 5.26
CA ARG A 55 20.41 -9.68 5.54
C ARG A 55 19.80 -10.42 6.72
N LEU A 56 19.44 -9.74 7.79
CA LEU A 56 18.84 -10.37 8.97
C LEU A 56 17.47 -10.98 8.63
N PHE A 57 16.70 -10.34 7.75
CA PHE A 57 15.44 -10.91 7.28
C PHE A 57 15.68 -12.15 6.42
N GLU A 58 16.68 -12.13 5.54
CA GLU A 58 17.06 -13.29 4.72
C GLU A 58 17.49 -14.46 5.59
N GLU A 59 18.36 -14.22 6.57
CA GLU A 59 18.83 -15.25 7.52
C GLU A 59 17.65 -15.86 8.31
N LYS A 60 16.74 -15.03 8.81
CA LYS A 60 15.53 -15.52 9.51
C LYS A 60 14.60 -16.30 8.58
N LEU A 61 14.44 -15.85 7.32
CA LEU A 61 13.65 -16.56 6.33
C LEU A 61 14.23 -17.95 6.03
N ILE A 62 15.55 -18.05 5.88
CA ILE A 62 16.24 -19.34 5.68
C ILE A 62 16.04 -20.26 6.88
N GLU A 63 16.20 -19.75 8.10
CA GLU A 63 15.96 -20.53 9.34
C GLU A 63 14.56 -21.14 9.35
N VAL A 64 13.54 -20.31 9.04
CA VAL A 64 12.14 -20.75 9.02
C VAL A 64 11.88 -21.78 7.93
N LEU A 65 12.42 -21.57 6.72
CA LEU A 65 12.25 -22.47 5.59
C LEU A 65 12.98 -23.83 5.78
N GLN A 66 14.05 -23.84 6.55
CA GLN A 66 14.76 -25.08 6.91
C GLN A 66 14.07 -25.87 8.03
N LYS A 67 13.40 -25.14 8.93
CA LYS A 67 12.74 -25.73 10.09
C LYS A 67 11.40 -26.36 9.77
N ASP A 68 10.62 -25.72 8.90
CA ASP A 68 9.24 -26.08 8.61
C ASP A 68 9.02 -26.29 7.10
N ARG A 69 8.03 -27.14 6.76
CA ARG A 69 7.53 -27.29 5.40
C ARG A 69 6.23 -26.51 5.23
N PHE A 70 6.06 -25.91 4.07
CA PHE A 70 4.91 -25.09 3.73
C PHE A 70 4.23 -25.62 2.48
N ASP A 71 2.90 -25.60 2.47
CA ASP A 71 2.09 -25.98 1.30
C ASP A 71 2.00 -24.82 0.29
N ILE A 72 2.06 -23.59 0.78
CA ILE A 72 2.09 -22.37 -0.02
C ILE A 72 2.86 -21.28 0.72
N ILE A 73 3.54 -20.42 -0.03
CA ILE A 73 4.21 -19.23 0.50
C ILE A 73 3.59 -18.00 -0.15
N GLN A 74 2.95 -17.14 0.65
CA GLN A 74 2.36 -15.90 0.17
C GLN A 74 3.26 -14.72 0.50
N LEU A 75 3.58 -13.92 -0.51
CA LEU A 75 4.30 -12.65 -0.38
C LEU A 75 3.29 -11.50 -0.45
N GLU A 76 3.32 -10.64 0.55
CA GLU A 76 2.41 -9.49 0.68
C GLU A 76 3.06 -8.23 0.13
N THR A 77 3.32 -8.08 -1.05
CA THR A 77 3.84 -6.95 -1.82
C THR A 77 5.05 -7.30 -2.69
N LEU A 78 5.26 -6.51 -3.73
CA LEU A 78 6.41 -6.60 -4.63
C LEU A 78 7.77 -6.43 -3.89
N TYR A 79 7.78 -5.71 -2.77
CA TYR A 79 9.00 -5.43 -2.02
C TYR A 79 9.66 -6.67 -1.39
N LEU A 80 8.95 -7.80 -1.37
CA LEU A 80 9.48 -9.12 -0.95
C LEU A 80 10.05 -9.95 -2.10
N ALA A 81 9.92 -9.50 -3.35
CA ALA A 81 10.43 -10.20 -4.52
C ALA A 81 11.96 -10.48 -4.52
N PRO A 82 12.82 -9.66 -3.89
CA PRO A 82 14.25 -9.99 -3.78
C PRO A 82 14.54 -11.33 -3.12
N TYR A 83 13.62 -11.82 -2.27
CA TYR A 83 13.78 -13.09 -1.55
C TYR A 83 13.29 -14.33 -2.33
N LEU A 84 12.72 -14.16 -3.53
CA LEU A 84 12.28 -15.27 -4.37
C LEU A 84 13.38 -16.33 -4.60
N PRO A 85 14.63 -15.96 -4.95
CA PRO A 85 15.70 -16.95 -5.16
C PRO A 85 15.99 -17.77 -3.90
N VAL A 86 15.98 -17.12 -2.74
CA VAL A 86 16.20 -17.80 -1.45
C VAL A 86 15.05 -18.75 -1.15
N ILE A 87 13.81 -18.31 -1.33
CA ILE A 87 12.62 -19.16 -1.11
C ILE A 87 12.69 -20.38 -2.02
N ARG A 88 12.95 -20.21 -3.31
CA ARG A 88 13.06 -21.31 -4.28
C ARG A 88 14.20 -22.29 -3.97
N LYS A 89 15.28 -21.80 -3.33
CA LYS A 89 16.40 -22.66 -2.93
C LYS A 89 16.06 -23.58 -1.76
N PHE A 90 15.25 -23.12 -0.81
CA PHE A 90 14.96 -23.83 0.43
C PHE A 90 13.56 -24.42 0.51
N SER A 91 12.67 -24.11 -0.45
CA SER A 91 11.30 -24.63 -0.48
C SER A 91 10.84 -24.91 -1.91
N SER A 92 10.10 -26.02 -2.08
CA SER A 92 9.37 -26.36 -3.31
C SER A 92 7.92 -25.87 -3.31
N ALA A 93 7.47 -25.22 -2.23
CA ALA A 93 6.11 -24.71 -2.13
C ALA A 93 5.82 -23.68 -3.23
N PRO A 94 4.61 -23.69 -3.81
CA PRO A 94 4.19 -22.63 -4.72
C PRO A 94 4.20 -21.28 -4.02
N ILE A 95 4.59 -20.25 -4.78
CA ILE A 95 4.70 -18.88 -4.28
C ILE A 95 3.59 -18.04 -4.89
N ALA A 96 2.74 -17.47 -4.04
CA ALA A 96 1.74 -16.48 -4.42
C ALA A 96 2.22 -15.06 -4.10
N LEU A 97 2.05 -14.13 -5.02
CA LEU A 97 2.16 -12.70 -4.72
C LEU A 97 0.75 -12.15 -4.49
N ARG A 98 0.47 -11.64 -3.30
CA ARG A 98 -0.69 -10.78 -3.09
C ARG A 98 -0.27 -9.33 -3.34
N SER A 99 -0.68 -8.84 -4.51
CA SER A 99 -0.34 -7.49 -4.95
C SER A 99 -1.43 -6.51 -4.52
N HIS A 100 -1.04 -5.51 -3.75
CA HIS A 100 -1.96 -4.46 -3.29
C HIS A 100 -2.17 -3.37 -4.34
N ASN A 101 -1.22 -3.21 -5.25
CA ASN A 101 -1.22 -2.22 -6.33
C ASN A 101 -0.32 -2.68 -7.47
N VAL A 102 -0.46 -2.05 -8.63
CA VAL A 102 0.60 -2.02 -9.64
C VAL A 102 1.59 -0.95 -9.20
N GLU A 103 2.72 -1.38 -8.60
CA GLU A 103 3.61 -0.49 -7.82
C GLU A 103 4.20 0.64 -8.65
N HIS A 104 4.65 0.36 -9.87
CA HIS A 104 5.22 1.43 -10.71
C HIS A 104 4.22 2.52 -11.06
N GLU A 105 2.93 2.21 -11.23
CA GLU A 105 1.90 3.22 -11.51
C GLU A 105 1.67 4.17 -10.32
N ILE A 106 1.77 3.67 -9.08
CA ILE A 106 1.73 4.53 -7.91
C ILE A 106 2.88 5.53 -7.95
N TRP A 107 4.10 5.07 -8.26
CA TRP A 107 5.27 5.94 -8.30
C TRP A 107 5.30 6.88 -9.51
N GLU A 108 4.75 6.49 -10.66
CA GLU A 108 4.52 7.38 -11.81
C GLU A 108 3.58 8.53 -11.42
N ARG A 109 2.48 8.22 -10.72
CA ARG A 109 1.54 9.24 -10.21
C ARG A 109 2.20 10.14 -9.17
N VAL A 110 2.96 9.56 -8.24
CA VAL A 110 3.74 10.33 -7.26
C VAL A 110 4.70 11.30 -7.95
N ALA A 111 5.39 10.84 -8.99
CA ALA A 111 6.30 11.69 -9.77
C ALA A 111 5.55 12.85 -10.44
N ALA A 112 4.42 12.58 -11.10
CA ALA A 112 3.61 13.56 -11.78
C ALA A 112 3.17 14.73 -10.87
N ASN A 113 2.82 14.39 -9.60
CA ASN A 113 2.31 15.34 -8.61
C ASN A 113 3.40 15.90 -7.67
N SER A 114 4.67 15.64 -7.96
CA SER A 114 5.79 16.09 -7.11
C SER A 114 6.39 17.41 -7.61
N HIS A 115 7.04 18.16 -6.68
CA HIS A 115 7.87 19.31 -6.99
C HIS A 115 8.95 18.96 -8.05
N PRO A 116 9.35 19.87 -8.95
CA PRO A 116 10.23 19.58 -10.09
C PRO A 116 11.49 18.75 -9.78
N VAL A 117 12.23 19.08 -8.72
CA VAL A 117 13.45 18.35 -8.34
C VAL A 117 13.13 16.90 -7.96
N LYS A 118 12.08 16.68 -7.14
CA LYS A 118 11.64 15.34 -6.76
C LYS A 118 11.08 14.58 -7.95
N ARG A 119 10.34 15.24 -8.84
CA ARG A 119 9.81 14.68 -10.08
C ARG A 119 10.94 14.15 -10.97
N TRP A 120 11.97 14.98 -11.19
CA TRP A 120 13.14 14.56 -11.97
C TRP A 120 13.76 13.28 -11.42
N TYR A 121 14.01 13.25 -10.10
CA TYR A 121 14.57 12.06 -9.46
C TYR A 121 13.66 10.83 -9.59
N LEU A 122 12.37 10.97 -9.31
CA LEU A 122 11.40 9.87 -9.41
C LEU A 122 11.27 9.36 -10.85
N ASN A 123 11.25 10.25 -11.84
CA ASN A 123 11.23 9.85 -13.25
C ASN A 123 12.48 9.07 -13.67
N ALA A 124 13.62 9.32 -13.02
CA ALA A 124 14.85 8.56 -13.28
C ALA A 124 14.80 7.14 -12.68
N ILE A 125 14.14 6.92 -11.54
CA ILE A 125 14.17 5.64 -10.84
C ILE A 125 12.91 4.78 -11.03
N THR A 126 11.75 5.36 -11.36
CA THR A 126 10.48 4.63 -11.53
C THR A 126 10.52 3.64 -12.71
N PRO A 127 11.16 3.93 -13.87
CA PRO A 127 11.30 2.94 -14.95
C PRO A 127 12.03 1.66 -14.52
N ARG A 128 12.97 1.77 -13.58
CA ARG A 128 13.68 0.60 -13.02
C ARG A 128 12.77 -0.23 -12.12
N LEU A 129 11.87 0.42 -11.38
CA LEU A 129 10.83 -0.28 -10.62
C LEU A 129 9.88 -1.03 -11.56
N LYS A 130 9.42 -0.38 -12.63
CA LYS A 130 8.58 -1.01 -13.65
C LYS A 130 9.25 -2.23 -14.27
N LYS A 131 10.51 -2.08 -14.71
CA LYS A 131 11.31 -3.19 -15.24
C LYS A 131 11.39 -4.34 -14.24
N PHE A 132 11.73 -4.04 -12.98
CA PHE A 132 11.82 -5.03 -11.92
C PHE A 132 10.47 -5.75 -11.69
N GLU A 133 9.37 -5.01 -11.60
CA GLU A 133 8.04 -5.56 -11.40
C GLU A 133 7.66 -6.52 -12.56
N VAL A 134 7.82 -6.07 -13.80
CA VAL A 134 7.51 -6.88 -15.00
C VAL A 134 8.36 -8.14 -15.07
N GLU A 135 9.67 -8.05 -14.81
CA GLU A 135 10.57 -9.21 -14.84
C GLU A 135 10.23 -10.25 -13.76
N ARG A 136 9.54 -9.85 -12.69
CA ARG A 136 9.16 -10.75 -11.58
C ARG A 136 7.77 -11.36 -11.74
N LEU A 137 6.88 -10.80 -12.58
CA LEU A 137 5.49 -11.26 -12.71
C LEU A 137 5.36 -12.77 -12.90
N ASN A 138 6.17 -13.35 -13.75
CA ASN A 138 6.10 -14.79 -14.10
C ASN A 138 7.00 -15.69 -13.22
N GLN A 139 7.63 -15.12 -12.19
CA GLN A 139 8.42 -15.89 -11.20
C GLN A 139 7.57 -16.41 -10.03
N TYR A 140 6.35 -15.87 -9.88
CA TYR A 140 5.34 -16.39 -8.98
C TYR A 140 4.53 -17.50 -9.65
N ASP A 141 3.94 -18.37 -8.84
CA ASP A 141 3.03 -19.42 -9.35
C ASP A 141 1.58 -18.91 -9.42
N LEU A 142 1.24 -17.90 -8.61
CA LEU A 142 -0.07 -17.25 -8.57
C LEU A 142 0.08 -15.76 -8.27
N ILE A 143 -0.68 -14.93 -8.96
CA ILE A 143 -0.88 -13.52 -8.60
C ILE A 143 -2.27 -13.36 -8.00
N ILE A 144 -2.34 -12.70 -6.83
CA ILE A 144 -3.57 -12.36 -6.14
C ILE A 144 -3.69 -10.85 -6.16
N GLY A 145 -4.56 -10.31 -7.03
CA GLY A 145 -4.83 -8.87 -7.06
C GLY A 145 -5.97 -8.47 -6.12
N ILE A 146 -6.01 -7.23 -5.69
CA ILE A 146 -7.13 -6.68 -4.91
C ILE A 146 -8.26 -6.22 -5.82
N THR A 147 -7.94 -5.82 -7.06
CA THR A 147 -8.90 -5.39 -8.06
C THR A 147 -8.71 -6.14 -9.39
N GLU A 148 -9.81 -6.29 -10.14
CA GLU A 148 -9.74 -6.84 -11.50
C GLU A 148 -8.90 -5.98 -12.43
N ARG A 149 -9.00 -4.65 -12.27
CA ARG A 149 -8.20 -3.67 -13.01
C ARG A 149 -6.70 -3.96 -12.88
N ASP A 150 -6.21 -4.26 -11.69
CA ASP A 150 -4.79 -4.51 -11.45
C ASP A 150 -4.35 -5.85 -12.06
N VAL A 151 -5.16 -6.90 -11.94
CA VAL A 151 -4.90 -8.19 -12.60
C VAL A 151 -4.88 -8.03 -14.12
N GLU A 152 -5.82 -7.28 -14.69
CA GLU A 152 -5.84 -7.00 -16.13
C GLU A 152 -4.60 -6.21 -16.56
N GLN A 153 -4.15 -5.25 -15.76
CA GLN A 153 -2.92 -4.51 -16.02
C GLN A 153 -1.69 -5.42 -15.99
N PHE A 154 -1.58 -6.34 -15.03
CA PHE A 154 -0.51 -7.33 -15.02
C PHE A 154 -0.55 -8.24 -16.27
N ARG A 155 -1.73 -8.62 -16.74
CA ARG A 155 -1.86 -9.37 -18.01
C ARG A 155 -1.36 -8.56 -19.20
N ARG A 156 -1.69 -7.28 -19.28
CA ARG A 156 -1.17 -6.37 -20.33
C ARG A 156 0.36 -6.21 -20.25
N LEU A 157 0.93 -6.31 -19.06
CA LEU A 157 2.37 -6.28 -18.82
C LEU A 157 3.06 -7.63 -19.07
N GLY A 158 2.33 -8.66 -19.49
CA GLY A 158 2.90 -9.96 -19.88
C GLY A 158 2.77 -11.06 -18.82
N LEU A 159 1.87 -10.92 -17.84
CA LEU A 159 1.57 -12.00 -16.90
C LEU A 159 0.94 -13.18 -17.64
N SER A 160 1.62 -14.34 -17.60
CA SER A 160 1.17 -15.62 -18.16
C SER A 160 0.78 -16.65 -17.09
N LYS A 161 1.05 -16.35 -15.81
CA LYS A 161 0.71 -17.23 -14.69
C LYS A 161 -0.75 -17.05 -14.26
N PRO A 162 -1.32 -18.04 -13.53
CA PRO A 162 -2.64 -17.91 -12.93
C PRO A 162 -2.77 -16.63 -12.11
N ALA A 163 -3.94 -16.00 -12.18
CA ALA A 163 -4.25 -14.82 -11.40
C ALA A 163 -5.71 -14.86 -10.94
N VAL A 164 -5.92 -14.44 -9.70
CA VAL A 164 -7.23 -14.32 -9.06
C VAL A 164 -7.40 -12.94 -8.42
N VAL A 165 -8.63 -12.53 -8.21
CA VAL A 165 -8.96 -11.29 -7.50
C VAL A 165 -9.54 -11.63 -6.15
N THR A 166 -8.96 -11.08 -5.09
CA THR A 166 -9.50 -11.14 -3.73
C THR A 166 -9.60 -9.72 -3.17
N PRO A 167 -10.78 -9.10 -3.22
CA PRO A 167 -10.97 -7.77 -2.67
C PRO A 167 -10.79 -7.77 -1.15
N ILE A 168 -10.64 -6.57 -0.58
CA ILE A 168 -10.61 -6.41 0.88
C ILE A 168 -11.98 -6.80 1.44
N GLY A 169 -11.98 -7.72 2.39
CA GLY A 169 -13.17 -8.15 3.11
C GLY A 169 -13.38 -7.37 4.40
N LEU A 170 -14.63 -7.26 4.81
CA LEU A 170 -15.04 -6.79 6.13
C LEU A 170 -15.91 -7.85 6.78
N ASP A 171 -15.75 -8.04 8.10
CA ASP A 171 -16.70 -8.84 8.86
C ASP A 171 -17.93 -8.00 9.15
N CYS A 172 -19.01 -8.29 8.42
CA CYS A 172 -20.27 -7.55 8.59
C CYS A 172 -20.89 -7.70 9.98
N ARG A 173 -20.45 -8.68 10.79
CA ARG A 173 -20.92 -8.87 12.17
C ARG A 173 -20.42 -7.76 13.11
N ASP A 174 -19.31 -7.12 12.77
CA ASP A 174 -18.72 -6.01 13.53
C ASP A 174 -19.44 -4.68 13.27
N TYR A 175 -20.37 -4.66 12.30
CA TYR A 175 -21.06 -3.44 11.87
C TYR A 175 -22.57 -3.60 12.00
N THR A 176 -23.17 -2.84 12.90
CA THR A 176 -24.64 -2.77 13.01
C THR A 176 -25.16 -1.64 12.15
N ALA A 177 -26.06 -1.96 11.22
CA ALA A 177 -26.71 -0.95 10.41
C ALA A 177 -27.62 -0.08 11.28
N ASP A 178 -27.43 1.23 11.22
CA ASP A 178 -28.32 2.20 11.87
C ASP A 178 -28.94 3.11 10.83
N ASN A 179 -30.16 2.76 10.43
CA ASN A 179 -30.94 3.51 9.41
C ASN A 179 -31.45 4.86 9.92
N ARG A 180 -31.31 5.17 11.22
CA ARG A 180 -31.71 6.48 11.78
C ARG A 180 -30.90 7.62 11.19
N CYS A 181 -29.70 7.33 10.66
CA CYS A 181 -28.87 8.32 9.96
C CYS A 181 -29.58 8.97 8.76
N PHE A 182 -30.52 8.26 8.10
CA PHE A 182 -31.28 8.82 6.98
C PHE A 182 -32.36 9.85 7.41
N HIS A 183 -32.63 9.96 8.69
CA HIS A 183 -33.53 11.00 9.27
C HIS A 183 -32.75 12.21 9.78
N GLN A 184 -31.42 12.19 9.72
CA GLN A 184 -30.55 13.31 10.07
C GLN A 184 -30.37 14.24 8.87
N PRO A 185 -29.91 15.49 9.09
CA PRO A 185 -29.50 16.38 8.00
C PRO A 185 -28.48 15.68 7.07
N LEU A 186 -28.61 15.95 5.76
CA LEU A 186 -27.71 15.34 4.77
C LEU A 186 -26.25 15.63 5.10
N SER A 187 -25.48 14.58 5.12
CA SER A 187 -24.05 14.67 5.36
C SER A 187 -23.27 13.70 4.47
N LEU A 188 -22.03 14.08 4.15
CA LEU A 188 -21.04 13.23 3.50
C LEU A 188 -19.92 12.96 4.49
N ALA A 189 -19.28 11.80 4.37
CA ALA A 189 -18.12 11.46 5.17
C ALA A 189 -16.98 10.95 4.29
N PHE A 190 -15.77 11.35 4.63
CA PHE A 190 -14.53 10.75 4.16
C PHE A 190 -13.76 10.19 5.38
N ILE A 191 -13.44 8.90 5.34
CA ILE A 191 -12.63 8.22 6.36
C ILE A 191 -11.45 7.56 5.68
N GLY A 192 -10.23 7.89 6.14
CA GLY A 192 -9.03 7.29 5.55
C GLY A 192 -7.72 7.81 6.12
N SER A 193 -6.62 7.14 5.82
CA SER A 193 -5.28 7.58 6.20
C SER A 193 -4.92 8.86 5.42
N LEU A 194 -4.72 9.97 6.13
CA LEU A 194 -4.50 11.29 5.54
C LEU A 194 -3.00 11.63 5.29
N ASP A 195 -2.12 10.65 5.48
CA ASP A 195 -0.74 10.64 4.99
C ASP A 195 -0.55 9.76 3.74
N TRP A 196 -1.59 9.00 3.36
CA TRP A 196 -1.61 8.24 2.12
C TRP A 196 -1.93 9.16 0.94
N MET A 197 -0.96 9.31 0.04
CA MET A 197 -1.02 10.32 -1.02
C MET A 197 -2.28 10.24 -1.91
N PRO A 198 -2.73 9.05 -2.39
CA PRO A 198 -3.97 8.96 -3.16
C PRO A 198 -5.20 9.51 -2.42
N ASN A 199 -5.28 9.29 -1.11
CA ASN A 199 -6.37 9.83 -0.29
C ASN A 199 -6.31 11.36 -0.22
N VAL A 200 -5.12 11.91 -0.01
CA VAL A 200 -4.90 13.36 0.07
C VAL A 200 -5.18 14.05 -1.27
N GLU A 201 -4.75 13.44 -2.37
CA GLU A 201 -5.01 13.95 -3.73
C GLU A 201 -6.49 13.87 -4.09
N GLY A 202 -7.12 12.73 -3.82
CA GLY A 202 -8.57 12.54 -4.03
C GLY A 202 -9.40 13.53 -3.24
N LEU A 203 -9.02 13.78 -1.98
CA LEU A 203 -9.69 14.75 -1.13
C LEU A 203 -9.52 16.19 -1.63
N LYS A 204 -8.34 16.59 -2.07
CA LYS A 204 -8.11 17.90 -2.67
C LYS A 204 -8.93 18.07 -3.95
N TRP A 205 -8.87 17.07 -4.84
CA TRP A 205 -9.68 17.06 -6.06
C TRP A 205 -11.17 17.21 -5.74
N PHE A 206 -11.69 16.43 -4.79
CA PHE A 206 -13.09 16.50 -4.39
C PHE A 206 -13.47 17.89 -3.85
N LEU A 207 -12.64 18.45 -2.96
CA LEU A 207 -12.86 19.78 -2.39
C LEU A 207 -12.86 20.88 -3.46
N ASP A 208 -11.91 20.81 -4.40
CA ASP A 208 -11.72 21.88 -5.39
C ASP A 208 -12.66 21.75 -6.60
N THR A 209 -12.99 20.51 -7.01
CA THR A 209 -13.74 20.26 -8.25
C THR A 209 -15.21 19.94 -8.02
N VAL A 210 -15.54 19.39 -6.84
CA VAL A 210 -16.92 18.96 -6.54
C VAL A 210 -17.53 19.79 -5.42
N TRP A 211 -16.88 19.85 -4.26
CA TRP A 211 -17.45 20.49 -3.08
C TRP A 211 -17.68 21.99 -3.30
N LYS A 212 -16.60 22.75 -3.56
CA LYS A 212 -16.68 24.20 -3.68
C LYS A 212 -17.58 24.68 -4.82
N PRO A 213 -17.43 24.16 -6.07
CA PRO A 213 -18.20 24.70 -7.19
C PRO A 213 -19.60 24.12 -7.33
N LEU A 214 -19.86 22.91 -6.82
CA LEU A 214 -21.12 22.20 -7.09
C LEU A 214 -21.96 21.97 -5.83
N LEU A 215 -21.40 21.29 -4.81
CA LEU A 215 -22.21 20.84 -3.68
C LEU A 215 -22.51 21.94 -2.68
N ALA A 216 -21.54 22.72 -2.27
CA ALA A 216 -21.74 23.77 -1.27
C ALA A 216 -22.74 24.85 -1.73
N PRO A 217 -22.73 25.31 -3.00
CA PRO A 217 -23.77 26.24 -3.49
C PRO A 217 -25.15 25.61 -3.64
N ALA A 218 -25.23 24.37 -4.12
CA ALA A 218 -26.49 23.68 -4.36
C ALA A 218 -27.18 23.20 -3.08
N PHE A 219 -26.38 22.87 -2.04
CA PHE A 219 -26.87 22.30 -0.79
C PHE A 219 -26.27 23.05 0.42
N PRO A 220 -26.77 24.25 0.77
CA PRO A 220 -26.17 25.08 1.83
C PRO A 220 -26.12 24.40 3.22
N ASN A 221 -27.03 23.46 3.47
CA ASN A 221 -27.12 22.72 4.74
C ASN A 221 -26.38 21.38 4.73
N LEU A 222 -25.73 21.02 3.61
CA LEU A 222 -24.95 19.79 3.51
C LEU A 222 -23.64 19.93 4.31
N THR A 223 -23.33 18.92 5.11
CA THR A 223 -22.07 18.86 5.86
C THR A 223 -21.17 17.79 5.29
N PHE A 224 -19.87 18.11 5.14
CA PHE A 224 -18.84 17.15 4.74
C PHE A 224 -17.86 16.92 5.89
N HIS A 225 -17.90 15.72 6.45
CA HIS A 225 -17.06 15.28 7.55
C HIS A 225 -15.81 14.59 7.03
N ILE A 226 -14.63 14.99 7.51
CA ILE A 226 -13.34 14.42 7.15
C ILE A 226 -12.67 13.90 8.41
N ALA A 227 -12.43 12.59 8.47
CA ALA A 227 -11.75 11.94 9.58
C ALA A 227 -10.62 11.03 9.09
N GLY A 228 -9.56 10.92 9.88
CA GLY A 228 -8.47 10.00 9.60
C GLY A 228 -7.16 10.38 10.24
N ARG A 229 -6.34 9.35 10.43
CA ARG A 229 -5.04 9.51 11.08
C ARG A 229 -4.06 10.32 10.23
N ASN A 230 -3.10 10.92 10.92
CA ASN A 230 -2.02 11.69 10.31
C ASN A 230 -2.50 12.89 9.48
N THR A 231 -3.55 13.56 9.94
CA THR A 231 -4.14 14.73 9.27
C THR A 231 -3.10 15.81 8.99
N PRO A 232 -2.87 16.21 7.72
CA PRO A 232 -1.87 17.21 7.38
C PRO A 232 -2.27 18.61 7.83
N SER A 233 -1.27 19.46 8.06
CA SER A 233 -1.49 20.82 8.62
C SER A 233 -2.36 21.72 7.76
N TRP A 234 -2.34 21.56 6.43
CA TRP A 234 -3.20 22.33 5.54
C TRP A 234 -4.68 21.99 5.75
N LEU A 235 -5.00 20.69 5.98
CA LEU A 235 -6.36 20.23 6.20
C LEU A 235 -6.88 20.63 7.57
N ARG A 236 -6.03 20.55 8.62
CA ARG A 236 -6.39 21.05 9.97
C ARG A 236 -6.73 22.54 9.98
N ARG A 237 -6.08 23.31 9.09
CA ARG A 237 -6.31 24.75 8.94
C ARG A 237 -7.39 25.11 7.94
N LEU A 238 -7.95 24.11 7.27
CA LEU A 238 -9.00 24.33 6.28
C LEU A 238 -10.22 25.00 6.94
N ARG A 239 -10.70 26.06 6.30
CA ARG A 239 -11.94 26.75 6.70
C ARG A 239 -12.80 26.90 5.44
N LEU A 240 -13.69 25.95 5.24
CA LEU A 240 -14.65 25.97 4.16
C LEU A 240 -16.06 25.78 4.74
N PRO A 241 -17.06 26.53 4.25
CA PRO A 241 -18.45 26.34 4.69
C PRO A 241 -18.89 24.88 4.50
N GLY A 242 -19.55 24.34 5.54
CA GLY A 242 -20.06 22.97 5.54
C GLY A 242 -18.99 21.88 5.66
N VAL A 243 -17.68 22.20 5.77
CA VAL A 243 -16.62 21.19 5.94
C VAL A 243 -16.17 21.11 7.41
N VAL A 244 -16.21 19.91 7.97
CA VAL A 244 -15.79 19.61 9.35
C VAL A 244 -14.64 18.62 9.31
N VAL A 245 -13.48 19.02 9.86
CA VAL A 245 -12.29 18.15 9.96
C VAL A 245 -12.16 17.69 11.40
N HIS A 246 -12.35 16.39 11.63
CA HIS A 246 -12.33 15.77 12.96
C HIS A 246 -10.92 15.42 13.42
N GLY A 247 -10.00 15.12 12.48
CA GLY A 247 -8.71 14.55 12.82
C GLY A 247 -8.80 13.02 12.99
N GLU A 248 -8.12 12.50 14.00
CA GLU A 248 -8.06 11.07 14.33
C GLU A 248 -9.00 10.74 15.47
#